data_b3b21cb4a98e5cffc473fe1230749a26
#
_entry.id   b3b21cb4a98e5cffc473fe1230749a26
#
_cell.length_a   1.000
_cell.length_b   1.000
_cell.length_c   1.000
_cell.angle_alpha   90.00
_cell.angle_beta   90.00
_cell.angle_gamma   90.00
#
_symmetry.space_group_name_H-M   'P 1'
#
loop_
_entity.id
_entity.type
_entity.pdbx_description
1 polymer ?
#
loop_
_entity_poly.entity_id
_entity_poly.type
_entity_poly.pdbx_seq_one_letter_code
_entity_poly.pdbx_strand_id
1 'polypeptide(L)'
;MSAQDYSALLARLKQDFPTDSFLIVRFGDHQPEFAYRIIDPSLSEPAIARQLETFDPRYYTSYYAIDAVNFRPVDLSSALKALDAPYLPLLVQEAAGVPLDPSFSEQKNILKRCHGLFYRCAGGAEARRFNRLLIDAGLIKGLLT
;
A
#
# COMPACT_ATOMS: atom_id res chain seq x y z
N MET A 1 9.63 -15.96 3.21
CA MET A 1 10.66 -15.49 4.18
C MET A 1 10.06 -15.56 5.57
N SER A 2 10.71 -16.31 6.48
CA SER A 2 10.26 -16.38 7.87
C SER A 2 10.60 -15.09 8.64
N ALA A 3 10.01 -14.90 9.84
CA ALA A 3 10.36 -13.78 10.72
C ALA A 3 11.84 -13.85 11.14
N GLN A 4 12.37 -15.05 11.28
CA GLN A 4 13.78 -15.29 11.64
C GLN A 4 14.72 -14.87 10.50
N ASP A 5 14.42 -15.24 9.24
CA ASP A 5 15.21 -14.83 8.08
C ASP A 5 15.20 -13.30 7.93
N TYR A 6 14.05 -12.67 8.18
CA TYR A 6 13.93 -11.22 8.11
C TYR A 6 14.76 -10.52 9.18
N SER A 7 14.75 -11.01 10.42
CA SER A 7 15.58 -10.46 11.49
C SER A 7 17.07 -10.60 11.18
N ALA A 8 17.47 -11.74 10.60
CA ALA A 8 18.83 -11.96 10.16
C ALA A 8 19.24 -11.01 9.02
N LEU A 9 18.34 -10.74 8.07
CA LEU A 9 18.57 -9.73 7.01
C LEU A 9 18.84 -8.36 7.60
N LEU A 10 18.01 -7.88 8.53
CA LEU A 10 18.20 -6.56 9.17
C LEU A 10 19.53 -6.49 9.93
N ALA A 11 19.91 -7.54 10.63
CA ALA A 11 21.17 -7.61 11.35
C ALA A 11 22.37 -7.53 10.39
N ARG A 12 22.31 -8.25 9.28
CA ARG A 12 23.35 -8.22 8.24
C ARG A 12 23.45 -6.85 7.58
N LEU A 13 22.35 -6.20 7.25
CA LEU A 13 22.38 -4.85 6.67
C LEU A 13 23.09 -3.85 7.61
N LYS A 14 22.82 -3.95 8.91
CA LYS A 14 23.51 -3.11 9.91
C LYS A 14 25.01 -3.40 10.02
N GLN A 15 25.39 -4.67 9.93
CA GLN A 15 26.77 -5.10 10.10
C GLN A 15 27.61 -4.85 8.85
N ASP A 16 27.08 -5.24 7.68
CA ASP A 16 27.84 -5.23 6.42
C ASP A 16 27.87 -3.82 5.78
N PHE A 17 26.85 -2.99 6.10
CA PHE A 17 26.68 -1.65 5.51
C PHE A 17 26.37 -0.59 6.60
N PRO A 18 27.29 -0.36 7.54
CA PRO A 18 27.03 0.49 8.72
C PRO A 18 26.80 1.98 8.39
N THR A 19 27.26 2.43 7.22
CA THR A 19 27.11 3.82 6.75
C THR A 19 25.94 4.04 5.82
N ASP A 20 25.35 2.96 5.30
CA ASP A 20 24.26 3.05 4.32
C ASP A 20 22.91 3.01 5.02
N SER A 21 21.97 3.80 4.54
CA SER A 21 20.60 3.85 5.03
C SER A 21 19.68 3.00 4.16
N PHE A 22 18.85 2.16 4.78
CA PHE A 22 17.91 1.31 4.06
C PHE A 22 16.50 1.54 4.56
N LEU A 23 15.57 1.71 3.63
CA LEU A 23 14.13 1.66 3.86
C LEU A 23 13.60 0.36 3.27
N ILE A 24 12.96 -0.45 4.10
CA ILE A 24 12.46 -1.77 3.70
C ILE A 24 10.95 -1.75 3.84
N VAL A 25 10.27 -1.94 2.72
CA VAL A 25 8.82 -2.02 2.69
C VAL A 25 8.40 -3.45 2.43
N ARG A 26 7.62 -4.00 3.35
CA ARG A 26 7.02 -5.32 3.22
C ARG A 26 5.52 -5.18 3.10
N PHE A 27 4.94 -5.86 2.16
CA PHE A 27 3.49 -5.87 1.99
C PHE A 27 3.05 -7.21 1.40
N GLY A 28 1.80 -7.59 1.70
CA GLY A 28 1.15 -8.69 1.00
C GLY A 28 0.41 -8.14 -0.22
N ASP A 29 0.56 -8.82 -1.33
CA ASP A 29 -0.10 -8.47 -2.60
C ASP A 29 -1.58 -8.89 -2.60
N HIS A 30 -1.90 -10.03 -1.97
CA HIS A 30 -3.26 -10.54 -1.80
C HIS A 30 -3.34 -11.54 -0.64
N GLN A 31 -4.54 -11.91 -0.27
CA GLN A 31 -4.78 -13.03 0.64
C GLN A 31 -4.55 -14.37 -0.08
N PRO A 32 -4.02 -15.39 0.62
CA PRO A 32 -3.97 -16.75 0.08
C PRO A 32 -5.38 -17.24 -0.29
N GLU A 33 -5.49 -18.05 -1.32
CA GLU A 33 -6.77 -18.57 -1.82
C GLU A 33 -7.62 -19.28 -0.75
N PHE A 34 -6.95 -19.92 0.23
CA PHE A 34 -7.66 -20.60 1.33
C PHE A 34 -8.07 -19.66 2.48
N ALA A 35 -7.69 -18.39 2.45
CA ALA A 35 -7.93 -17.46 3.58
C ALA A 35 -9.42 -17.28 3.88
N TYR A 36 -10.28 -17.29 2.87
CA TYR A 36 -11.72 -17.20 3.06
C TYR A 36 -12.29 -18.37 3.89
N ARG A 37 -11.73 -19.59 3.77
CA ARG A 37 -12.13 -20.75 4.57
C ARG A 37 -11.74 -20.63 6.04
N ILE A 38 -10.73 -19.79 6.34
CA ILE A 38 -10.30 -19.48 7.70
C ILE A 38 -11.16 -18.34 8.25
N ILE A 39 -11.45 -17.33 7.43
CA ILE A 39 -12.22 -16.15 7.81
C ILE A 39 -13.69 -16.52 8.07
N ASP A 40 -14.29 -17.28 7.17
CA ASP A 40 -15.70 -17.68 7.21
C ASP A 40 -15.86 -19.19 6.91
N PRO A 41 -15.44 -20.08 7.82
CA PRO A 41 -15.37 -21.52 7.57
C PRO A 41 -16.75 -22.20 7.33
N SER A 42 -17.83 -21.54 7.71
CA SER A 42 -19.20 -22.04 7.54
C SER A 42 -19.88 -21.61 6.25
N LEU A 43 -19.27 -20.72 5.46
CA LEU A 43 -19.87 -20.24 4.22
C LEU A 43 -19.74 -21.28 3.09
N SER A 44 -20.80 -21.41 2.30
CA SER A 44 -20.76 -22.17 1.06
C SER A 44 -19.96 -21.42 -0.04
N GLU A 45 -19.43 -22.15 -1.01
CA GLU A 45 -18.70 -21.56 -2.15
C GLU A 45 -19.48 -20.44 -2.87
N PRO A 46 -20.81 -20.58 -3.16
CA PRO A 46 -21.58 -19.49 -3.76
C PRO A 46 -21.71 -18.25 -2.84
N ALA A 47 -21.71 -18.44 -1.52
CA ALA A 47 -21.76 -17.33 -0.57
C ALA A 47 -20.41 -16.61 -0.51
N ILE A 48 -19.29 -17.33 -0.55
CA ILE A 48 -17.95 -16.76 -0.64
C ILE A 48 -17.79 -15.98 -1.94
N ALA A 49 -18.21 -16.53 -3.09
CA ALA A 49 -18.17 -15.85 -4.37
C ALA A 49 -18.90 -14.49 -4.32
N ARG A 50 -20.08 -14.45 -3.71
CA ARG A 50 -20.84 -13.20 -3.52
C ARG A 50 -20.09 -12.19 -2.64
N GLN A 51 -19.41 -12.64 -1.57
CA GLN A 51 -18.60 -11.77 -0.71
C GLN A 51 -17.42 -11.17 -1.50
N LEU A 52 -16.78 -11.97 -2.35
CA LEU A 52 -15.73 -11.51 -3.24
C LEU A 52 -16.24 -10.48 -4.25
N GLU A 53 -17.38 -10.75 -4.92
CA GLU A 53 -18.01 -9.82 -5.87
C GLU A 53 -18.41 -8.48 -5.22
N THR A 54 -18.85 -8.50 -3.96
CA THR A 54 -19.20 -7.28 -3.22
C THR A 54 -18.01 -6.58 -2.59
N PHE A 55 -16.79 -7.08 -2.82
CA PHE A 55 -15.55 -6.53 -2.28
C PHE A 55 -15.57 -6.40 -0.75
N ASP A 56 -15.92 -7.47 -0.05
CA ASP A 56 -15.78 -7.53 1.41
C ASP A 56 -14.31 -7.32 1.78
N PRO A 57 -13.96 -6.24 2.52
CA PRO A 57 -12.57 -5.88 2.78
C PRO A 57 -11.79 -6.96 3.53
N ARG A 58 -12.45 -7.85 4.27
CA ARG A 58 -11.79 -8.96 4.98
C ARG A 58 -11.03 -9.89 4.03
N TYR A 59 -11.49 -10.05 2.79
CA TYR A 59 -10.87 -10.88 1.77
C TYR A 59 -9.78 -10.17 0.95
N TYR A 60 -9.77 -8.83 0.99
CA TYR A 60 -8.85 -8.00 0.20
C TYR A 60 -7.81 -7.26 1.03
N THR A 61 -7.93 -7.34 2.37
CA THR A 61 -6.97 -6.69 3.26
C THR A 61 -5.74 -7.57 3.45
N SER A 62 -4.58 -7.00 3.24
CA SER A 62 -3.29 -7.59 3.55
C SER A 62 -2.51 -6.68 4.49
N TYR A 63 -1.29 -7.04 4.82
CA TYR A 63 -0.45 -6.23 5.70
C TYR A 63 0.53 -5.38 4.91
N TYR A 64 0.98 -4.30 5.52
CA TYR A 64 2.20 -3.62 5.14
C TYR A 64 3.03 -3.26 6.37
N ALA A 65 4.33 -3.12 6.20
CA ALA A 65 5.26 -2.66 7.23
C ALA A 65 6.39 -1.86 6.58
N ILE A 66 6.84 -0.82 7.27
CA ILE A 66 7.95 0.02 6.86
C ILE A 66 9.00 -0.05 7.96
N ASP A 67 10.16 -0.60 7.64
CA ASP A 67 11.29 -0.71 8.55
C ASP A 67 12.47 0.14 8.03
N ALA A 68 13.26 0.71 8.93
CA ALA A 68 14.45 1.47 8.59
C ALA A 68 15.69 0.89 9.26
N VAL A 69 16.79 0.85 8.51
CA VAL A 69 18.10 0.43 9.01
C VAL A 69 19.08 1.59 8.84
N ASN A 70 19.80 1.90 9.91
CA ASN A 70 20.81 2.98 10.00
C ASN A 70 20.26 4.40 9.79
N PHE A 71 18.95 4.60 9.84
CA PHE A 71 18.34 5.94 9.92
C PHE A 71 16.97 5.90 10.58
N ARG A 72 16.42 7.08 10.86
CA ARG A 72 15.04 7.22 11.33
C ARG A 72 14.16 7.73 10.18
N PRO A 73 13.02 7.10 9.88
CA PRO A 73 12.08 7.63 8.88
C PRO A 73 11.72 9.08 9.16
N VAL A 74 11.67 9.90 8.10
CA VAL A 74 11.48 11.35 8.21
C VAL A 74 10.04 11.70 8.54
N ASP A 75 9.10 11.11 7.80
CA ASP A 75 7.67 11.31 8.01
C ASP A 75 6.91 9.97 7.81
N LEU A 76 6.12 9.59 8.78
CA LEU A 76 5.21 8.45 8.74
C LEU A 76 3.75 8.87 8.96
N SER A 77 3.44 10.15 8.86
CA SER A 77 2.09 10.68 9.14
C SER A 77 1.02 10.15 8.19
N SER A 78 1.41 9.76 6.98
CA SER A 78 0.54 9.14 5.99
C SER A 78 0.40 7.61 6.15
N ALA A 79 1.18 6.98 7.03
CA ALA A 79 1.14 5.54 7.30
C ALA A 79 -0.04 5.18 8.20
N LEU A 80 -1.24 5.21 7.64
CA LEU A 80 -2.48 4.90 8.36
C LEU A 80 -2.57 3.41 8.68
N LYS A 81 -3.38 3.08 9.71
CA LYS A 81 -3.66 1.70 10.10
C LYS A 81 -4.25 0.86 8.96
N ALA A 82 -5.04 1.49 8.11
CA ALA A 82 -5.59 0.89 6.89
C ALA A 82 -5.56 1.93 5.77
N LEU A 83 -5.10 1.52 4.60
CA LEU A 83 -5.05 2.35 3.41
C LEU A 83 -5.06 1.48 2.14
N ASP A 84 -5.50 2.05 1.05
CA ASP A 84 -5.44 1.38 -0.25
C ASP A 84 -4.00 1.35 -0.79
N ALA A 85 -3.63 0.23 -1.41
CA ALA A 85 -2.27 -0.05 -1.89
C ALA A 85 -1.64 1.05 -2.78
N PRO A 86 -2.38 1.81 -3.61
CA PRO A 86 -1.79 2.90 -4.39
C PRO A 86 -1.05 3.97 -3.57
N TYR A 87 -1.31 4.07 -2.27
CA TYR A 87 -0.61 5.03 -1.42
C TYR A 87 0.77 4.55 -0.92
N LEU A 88 1.12 3.27 -1.07
CA LEU A 88 2.41 2.75 -0.59
C LEU A 88 3.63 3.50 -1.15
N PRO A 89 3.71 3.84 -2.45
CA PRO A 89 4.84 4.62 -2.97
C PRO A 89 4.95 6.02 -2.35
N LEU A 90 3.83 6.68 -2.04
CA LEU A 90 3.81 7.95 -1.32
C LEU A 90 4.44 7.81 0.07
N LEU A 91 4.03 6.78 0.83
CA LEU A 91 4.57 6.51 2.16
C LEU A 91 6.08 6.26 2.13
N VAL A 92 6.55 5.56 1.10
CA VAL A 92 7.98 5.29 0.90
C VAL A 92 8.76 6.59 0.72
N GLN A 93 8.29 7.49 -0.13
CA GLN A 93 8.96 8.78 -0.37
C GLN A 93 8.99 9.65 0.90
N GLU A 94 7.86 9.75 1.61
CA GLU A 94 7.80 10.50 2.87
C GLU A 94 8.72 9.91 3.94
N ALA A 95 8.71 8.60 4.12
CA ALA A 95 9.57 7.92 5.08
C ALA A 95 11.06 8.10 4.75
N ALA A 96 11.42 8.10 3.46
CA ALA A 96 12.78 8.34 2.99
C ALA A 96 13.19 9.83 2.99
N GLY A 97 12.26 10.76 3.21
CA GLY A 97 12.51 12.20 3.12
C GLY A 97 12.74 12.70 1.69
N VAL A 98 12.24 11.96 0.69
CA VAL A 98 12.31 12.38 -0.71
C VAL A 98 11.21 13.43 -0.96
N PRO A 99 11.55 14.60 -1.56
CA PRO A 99 10.56 15.60 -1.90
C PRO A 99 9.47 15.03 -2.81
N LEU A 100 8.21 15.30 -2.47
CA LEU A 100 7.08 14.86 -3.28
C LEU A 100 6.96 15.73 -4.52
N ASP A 101 6.87 15.11 -5.67
CA ASP A 101 6.47 15.79 -6.90
C ASP A 101 4.97 16.19 -6.86
N PRO A 102 4.47 16.95 -7.85
CA PRO A 102 3.07 17.38 -7.88
C PRO A 102 2.06 16.22 -7.86
N SER A 103 2.39 15.06 -8.46
CA SER A 103 1.50 13.90 -8.49
C SER A 103 1.37 13.24 -7.12
N PHE A 104 2.48 13.03 -6.42
CA PHE A 104 2.47 12.52 -5.05
C PHE A 104 1.90 13.54 -4.05
N SER A 105 2.13 14.83 -4.26
CA SER A 105 1.50 15.88 -3.46
C SER A 105 -0.02 15.84 -3.56
N GLU A 106 -0.58 15.67 -4.77
CA GLU A 106 -2.02 15.50 -4.95
C GLU A 106 -2.51 14.16 -4.39
N GLN A 107 -1.75 13.08 -4.54
CA GLN A 107 -2.08 11.80 -3.93
C GLN A 107 -2.16 11.90 -2.39
N LYS A 108 -1.25 12.66 -1.76
CA LYS A 108 -1.31 12.97 -0.32
C LYS A 108 -2.57 13.73 0.07
N ASN A 109 -3.01 14.69 -0.77
CA ASN A 109 -4.25 15.41 -0.55
C ASN A 109 -5.48 14.48 -0.63
N ILE A 110 -5.49 13.54 -1.59
CA ILE A 110 -6.54 12.52 -1.71
C ILE A 110 -6.53 11.62 -0.47
N LEU A 111 -5.37 11.13 -0.05
CA LEU A 111 -5.23 10.29 1.15
C LEU A 111 -5.87 10.95 2.37
N LYS A 112 -5.59 12.25 2.58
CA LYS A 112 -6.17 13.02 3.70
C LYS A 112 -7.69 13.17 3.58
N ARG A 113 -8.20 13.57 2.40
CA ARG A 113 -9.65 13.74 2.17
C ARG A 113 -10.42 12.43 2.28
N CYS A 114 -9.80 11.34 1.85
CA CYS A 114 -10.42 10.03 1.72
C CYS A 114 -10.05 9.07 2.85
N HIS A 115 -9.31 9.54 3.86
CA HIS A 115 -8.92 8.75 5.02
C HIS A 115 -8.27 7.40 4.66
N GLY A 116 -7.38 7.41 3.67
CA GLY A 116 -6.68 6.21 3.19
C GLY A 116 -7.42 5.40 2.12
N LEU A 117 -8.67 5.72 1.81
CA LEU A 117 -9.40 5.11 0.71
C LEU A 117 -9.04 5.80 -0.62
N PHE A 118 -8.74 4.99 -1.66
CA PHE A 118 -8.48 5.50 -3.01
C PHE A 118 -9.60 5.11 -3.97
N TYR A 119 -9.84 3.81 -4.11
CA TYR A 119 -10.76 3.28 -5.11
C TYR A 119 -12.22 3.57 -4.83
N ARG A 120 -12.62 3.65 -3.56
CA ARG A 120 -14.02 3.86 -3.14
C ARG A 120 -14.34 5.29 -2.72
N CYS A 121 -13.35 6.16 -2.63
CA CYS A 121 -13.56 7.54 -2.24
C CYS A 121 -14.47 8.28 -3.22
N ALA A 122 -15.53 8.89 -2.72
CA ALA A 122 -16.55 9.59 -3.51
C ALA A 122 -17.10 8.71 -4.68
N GLY A 123 -17.38 7.42 -4.40
CA GLY A 123 -17.84 6.49 -5.43
C GLY A 123 -16.81 6.25 -6.55
N GLY A 124 -15.51 6.35 -6.23
CA GLY A 124 -14.40 6.19 -7.17
C GLY A 124 -14.07 7.46 -7.98
N ALA A 125 -14.75 8.58 -7.72
CA ALA A 125 -14.51 9.82 -8.48
C ALA A 125 -13.10 10.36 -8.27
N GLU A 126 -12.54 10.25 -7.06
CA GLU A 126 -11.17 10.71 -6.78
C GLU A 126 -10.12 9.89 -7.54
N ALA A 127 -10.26 8.57 -7.59
CA ALA A 127 -9.35 7.72 -8.37
C ALA A 127 -9.41 8.04 -9.87
N ARG A 128 -10.62 8.21 -10.43
CA ARG A 128 -10.79 8.61 -11.84
C ARG A 128 -10.18 9.97 -12.13
N ARG A 129 -10.40 10.96 -11.25
CA ARG A 129 -9.82 12.29 -11.38
C ARG A 129 -8.29 12.24 -11.33
N PHE A 130 -7.72 11.51 -10.40
CA PHE A 130 -6.27 11.36 -10.28
C PHE A 130 -5.66 10.67 -11.51
N ASN A 131 -6.26 9.58 -11.98
CA ASN A 131 -5.80 8.91 -13.20
C ASN A 131 -5.84 9.85 -14.42
N ARG A 132 -6.89 10.68 -14.54
CA ARG A 132 -6.95 11.69 -15.61
C ARG A 132 -5.80 12.69 -15.50
N LEU A 133 -5.48 13.19 -14.29
CA LEU A 133 -4.33 14.08 -14.10
C LEU A 133 -3.02 13.43 -14.53
N LEU A 134 -2.80 12.14 -14.22
CA LEU A 134 -1.60 11.42 -14.63
C LEU A 134 -1.52 11.26 -16.16
N ILE A 135 -2.65 11.01 -16.83
CA ILE A 135 -2.73 10.93 -18.30
C ILE A 135 -2.42 12.30 -18.92
N ASP A 136 -3.07 13.36 -18.43
CA ASP A 136 -2.89 14.73 -18.95
C ASP A 136 -1.46 15.23 -18.73
N ALA A 137 -0.80 14.78 -17.67
CA ALA A 137 0.62 15.03 -17.39
C ALA A 137 1.58 14.14 -18.20
N GLY A 138 1.09 13.18 -18.99
CA GLY A 138 1.90 12.24 -19.75
C GLY A 138 2.65 11.20 -18.91
N LEU A 139 2.30 11.04 -17.63
CA LEU A 139 2.94 10.10 -16.72
C LEU A 139 2.47 8.66 -16.92
N ILE A 140 1.25 8.49 -17.40
CA ILE A 140 0.70 7.18 -17.79
C ILE A 140 -0.01 7.30 -19.14
N LYS A 141 -0.06 6.20 -19.88
CA LYS A 141 -0.85 6.14 -21.14
C LYS A 141 -2.32 5.91 -20.78
N GLY A 142 -3.21 6.76 -21.31
CA GLY A 142 -4.64 6.49 -21.25
C GLY A 142 -4.97 5.25 -22.08
N LEU A 143 -5.93 4.44 -21.60
CA LEU A 143 -6.56 3.46 -22.48
C LEU A 143 -7.28 4.24 -23.57
N LEU A 144 -6.91 3.98 -24.83
CA LEU A 144 -7.68 4.43 -25.98
C LEU A 144 -9.03 3.69 -25.92
N THR A 145 -10.09 4.38 -25.54
CA THR A 145 -11.46 3.89 -25.62
C THR A 145 -11.98 4.11 -27.03
#